data_78018fe7846aa3c8af51cd881e3d9d30
#
_entry.id   78018fe7846aa3c8af51cd881e3d9d30
#
_cell.length_a   1.000
_cell.length_b   1.000
_cell.length_c   1.000
_cell.angle_alpha   90.00
_cell.angle_beta   90.00
_cell.angle_gamma   90.00
#
_symmetry.space_group_name_H-M   'P 1'
#
loop_
_entity.id
_entity.type
_entity.pdbx_description
1 polymer ?
#
loop_
_entity_poly.entity_id
_entity_poly.type
_entity_poly.pdbx_seq_one_letter_code
_entity_poly.pdbx_strand_id
1 'polypeptide(L)'
;MNNKKTILICGATGFIGRNILEYYHKQDKYKIRATHFNRPKLDQYTNVEWINCDLRNIQDVKKVLNGVDIVFQFAATTTGAKDIVSKPYIHVTDNVVMNSLLLRESYEQGIGHFIFPSCTIMYQKSESAIKEEDFNPKDDIMSVYFGAGNTKVYLEKMCEFYSRLGKTKHTVIRHSNIYGPYDKYDLDKSHVFGATITKVMTAKDNKITVWGTGEEKRDLLYVDDLIDFIELSIENQTSQYEIFNVGLGKAIKIKDLVDKIIYYSILKIETIHDLSMPTIPTSLFLDCSKAKKLLNWYPKVTLEEGIIKTLNWYKKNI
;
A
#
# COMPACT_ATOMS: atom_id res chain seq x y z
N MET A 1 14.82 -24.98 21.97
CA MET A 1 14.94 -24.24 20.69
C MET A 1 13.76 -23.31 20.60
N ASN A 2 13.97 -21.99 20.63
CA ASN A 2 12.85 -21.04 20.44
C ASN A 2 12.30 -21.24 19.03
N ASN A 3 11.08 -21.74 18.92
CA ASN A 3 10.44 -21.96 17.64
C ASN A 3 10.02 -20.59 17.07
N LYS A 4 10.78 -20.04 16.10
CA LYS A 4 10.45 -18.76 15.46
C LYS A 4 9.02 -18.82 14.92
N LYS A 5 8.23 -17.76 15.14
CA LYS A 5 6.92 -17.61 14.52
C LYS A 5 7.04 -17.56 13.00
N THR A 6 6.01 -18.05 12.32
CA THR A 6 5.93 -18.03 10.86
C THR A 6 5.07 -16.85 10.41
N ILE A 7 5.62 -15.99 9.56
CA ILE A 7 4.88 -14.93 8.88
C ILE A 7 4.55 -15.35 7.44
N LEU A 8 3.34 -15.04 6.98
CA LEU A 8 2.93 -15.18 5.60
C LEU A 8 2.88 -13.81 4.93
N ILE A 9 3.63 -13.63 3.85
CA ILE A 9 3.60 -12.40 3.04
C ILE A 9 2.86 -12.71 1.74
N CYS A 10 1.58 -12.33 1.67
CA CYS A 10 0.80 -12.39 0.45
C CYS A 10 1.21 -11.25 -0.49
N GLY A 11 1.44 -11.56 -1.77
CA GLY A 11 1.89 -10.57 -2.75
C GLY A 11 3.36 -10.16 -2.60
N ALA A 12 4.22 -11.06 -2.13
CA ALA A 12 5.65 -10.81 -1.88
C ALA A 12 6.46 -10.40 -3.12
N THR A 13 5.95 -10.61 -4.33
CA THR A 13 6.55 -10.16 -5.60
C THR A 13 6.06 -8.78 -6.05
N GLY A 14 5.12 -8.19 -5.31
CA GLY A 14 4.60 -6.83 -5.55
C GLY A 14 5.44 -5.76 -4.84
N PHE A 15 5.11 -4.49 -5.06
CA PHE A 15 5.84 -3.35 -4.50
C PHE A 15 5.98 -3.42 -2.96
N ILE A 16 4.89 -3.27 -2.23
CA ILE A 16 4.93 -3.23 -0.76
C ILE A 16 5.36 -4.59 -0.19
N GLY A 17 4.80 -5.70 -0.73
CA GLY A 17 5.13 -7.04 -0.26
C GLY A 17 6.62 -7.38 -0.39
N ARG A 18 7.29 -6.91 -1.45
CA ARG A 18 8.75 -7.10 -1.63
C ARG A 18 9.58 -6.30 -0.63
N ASN A 19 9.20 -5.07 -0.33
CA ASN A 19 9.86 -4.28 0.71
C ASN A 19 9.70 -4.92 2.10
N ILE A 20 8.51 -5.43 2.43
CA ILE A 20 8.26 -6.19 3.66
C ILE A 20 9.11 -7.46 3.69
N LEU A 21 9.15 -8.22 2.59
CA LEU A 21 9.97 -9.42 2.48
C LEU A 21 11.46 -9.11 2.74
N GLU A 22 11.99 -8.08 2.10
CA GLU A 22 13.39 -7.68 2.25
C GLU A 22 13.72 -7.26 3.67
N TYR A 23 12.83 -6.51 4.33
CA TYR A 23 12.99 -6.11 5.71
C TYR A 23 13.05 -7.31 6.66
N TYR A 24 12.05 -8.20 6.64
CA TYR A 24 12.01 -9.34 7.55
C TYR A 24 13.05 -10.41 7.23
N HIS A 25 13.46 -10.54 5.97
CA HIS A 25 14.56 -11.43 5.58
C HIS A 25 15.89 -10.99 6.21
N LYS A 26 16.17 -9.68 6.26
CA LYS A 26 17.36 -9.12 6.91
C LYS A 26 17.34 -9.26 8.44
N GLN A 27 16.15 -9.22 9.05
CA GLN A 27 16.00 -9.30 10.52
C GLN A 27 16.17 -10.72 11.08
N ASP A 28 15.93 -11.74 10.28
CA ASP A 28 15.94 -13.16 10.68
C ASP A 28 15.11 -13.47 11.95
N LYS A 29 14.11 -12.65 12.25
CA LYS A 29 13.23 -12.74 13.43
C LYS A 29 12.16 -13.83 13.29
N TYR A 30 11.72 -14.09 12.06
CA TYR A 30 10.64 -14.98 11.70
C TYR A 30 11.05 -16.04 10.68
N LYS A 31 10.29 -17.16 10.61
CA LYS A 31 10.22 -17.99 9.42
C LYS A 31 9.34 -17.28 8.40
N ILE A 32 9.80 -17.17 7.17
CA ILE A 32 9.08 -16.42 6.14
C ILE A 32 8.48 -17.39 5.12
N ARG A 33 7.16 -17.35 4.98
CA ARG A 33 6.42 -17.91 3.86
C ARG A 33 5.95 -16.77 2.96
N ALA A 34 6.15 -16.91 1.65
CA ALA A 34 5.84 -15.87 0.67
C ALA A 34 5.02 -16.43 -0.49
N THR A 35 4.00 -15.70 -0.92
CA THR A 35 3.21 -16.10 -2.09
C THR A 35 3.62 -15.38 -3.35
N HIS A 36 3.55 -16.09 -4.45
CA HIS A 36 3.59 -15.54 -5.79
C HIS A 36 2.51 -16.19 -6.67
N PHE A 37 2.09 -15.53 -7.73
CA PHE A 37 1.08 -16.05 -8.66
C PHE A 37 1.57 -15.89 -10.11
N ASN A 38 1.22 -14.79 -10.79
CA ASN A 38 1.61 -14.55 -12.19
C ASN A 38 3.06 -14.07 -12.36
N ARG A 39 3.71 -13.62 -11.28
CA ARG A 39 5.12 -13.24 -11.29
C ARG A 39 5.96 -14.37 -10.72
N PRO A 40 7.17 -14.62 -11.23
CA PRO A 40 8.07 -15.62 -10.66
C PRO A 40 8.46 -15.25 -9.23
N LYS A 41 8.83 -16.26 -8.44
CA LYS A 41 9.47 -16.04 -7.14
C LYS A 41 10.80 -15.28 -7.30
N LEU A 42 11.26 -14.72 -6.20
CA LEU A 42 12.52 -13.96 -6.15
C LEU A 42 13.63 -14.87 -5.62
N ASP A 43 14.42 -15.46 -6.51
CA ASP A 43 15.37 -16.53 -6.19
C ASP A 43 16.53 -16.11 -5.27
N GLN A 44 16.81 -14.81 -5.14
CA GLN A 44 17.82 -14.28 -4.22
C GLN A 44 17.47 -14.47 -2.73
N TYR A 45 16.22 -14.79 -2.40
CA TYR A 45 15.77 -15.04 -1.01
C TYR A 45 15.69 -16.55 -0.74
N THR A 46 16.82 -17.18 -0.46
CA THR A 46 16.96 -18.66 -0.35
C THR A 46 16.30 -19.25 0.90
N ASN A 47 16.20 -18.48 2.01
CA ASN A 47 15.60 -18.93 3.27
C ASN A 47 14.11 -18.61 3.37
N VAL A 48 13.42 -18.40 2.24
CA VAL A 48 12.00 -18.12 2.16
C VAL A 48 11.26 -19.30 1.57
N GLU A 49 10.20 -19.74 2.25
CA GLU A 49 9.28 -20.75 1.73
C GLU A 49 8.35 -20.11 0.69
N TRP A 50 8.67 -20.28 -0.59
CA TRP A 50 7.88 -19.75 -1.69
C TRP A 50 6.76 -20.69 -2.09
N ILE A 51 5.51 -20.18 -2.16
CA ILE A 51 4.34 -20.93 -2.61
C ILE A 51 3.71 -20.22 -3.81
N ASN A 52 3.63 -20.92 -4.94
CA ASN A 52 2.80 -20.49 -6.06
C ASN A 52 1.34 -20.81 -5.73
N CYS A 53 0.48 -19.81 -5.70
CA CYS A 53 -0.92 -20.00 -5.36
C CYS A 53 -1.81 -18.87 -5.91
N ASP A 54 -3.07 -19.23 -6.20
CA ASP A 54 -4.14 -18.29 -6.46
C ASP A 54 -4.95 -18.07 -5.17
N LEU A 55 -4.80 -16.92 -4.55
CA LEU A 55 -5.53 -16.60 -3.32
C LEU A 55 -7.07 -16.47 -3.49
N ARG A 56 -7.58 -16.60 -4.72
CA ARG A 56 -9.02 -16.73 -5.01
C ARG A 56 -9.48 -18.19 -4.95
N ASN A 57 -8.55 -19.14 -4.83
CA ASN A 57 -8.83 -20.56 -4.67
C ASN A 57 -8.75 -20.94 -3.19
N ILE A 58 -9.83 -21.50 -2.66
CA ILE A 58 -9.94 -21.88 -1.24
C ILE A 58 -8.90 -22.93 -0.81
N GLN A 59 -8.55 -23.89 -1.69
CA GLN A 59 -7.57 -24.92 -1.35
C GLN A 59 -6.17 -24.33 -1.23
N ASP A 60 -5.82 -23.39 -2.11
CA ASP A 60 -4.57 -22.65 -2.05
C ASP A 60 -4.50 -21.80 -0.77
N VAL A 61 -5.59 -21.10 -0.42
CA VAL A 61 -5.66 -20.31 0.81
C VAL A 61 -5.48 -21.18 2.05
N LYS A 62 -6.16 -22.33 2.13
CA LYS A 62 -5.96 -23.29 3.24
C LYS A 62 -4.53 -23.76 3.36
N LYS A 63 -3.90 -24.08 2.23
CA LYS A 63 -2.52 -24.56 2.18
C LYS A 63 -1.52 -23.49 2.66
N VAL A 64 -1.65 -22.24 2.19
CA VAL A 64 -0.67 -21.19 2.52
C VAL A 64 -0.76 -20.73 3.97
N LEU A 65 -1.95 -20.81 4.59
CA LEU A 65 -2.18 -20.41 5.99
C LEU A 65 -1.78 -21.46 7.02
N ASN A 66 -1.59 -22.73 6.61
CA ASN A 66 -1.31 -23.81 7.55
C ASN A 66 -0.01 -23.57 8.33
N GLY A 67 -0.10 -23.48 9.66
CA GLY A 67 1.03 -23.22 10.56
C GLY A 67 1.61 -21.81 10.50
N VAL A 68 0.83 -20.83 10.04
CA VAL A 68 1.19 -19.41 10.03
C VAL A 68 0.71 -18.74 11.33
N ASP A 69 1.52 -17.84 11.88
CA ASP A 69 1.19 -17.06 13.07
C ASP A 69 0.67 -15.65 12.72
N ILE A 70 1.24 -15.02 11.67
CA ILE A 70 0.93 -13.64 11.27
C ILE A 70 0.78 -13.57 9.75
N VAL A 71 -0.28 -12.92 9.28
CA VAL A 71 -0.54 -12.68 7.85
C VAL A 71 -0.33 -11.22 7.50
N PHE A 72 0.52 -10.97 6.50
CA PHE A 72 0.66 -9.68 5.81
C PHE A 72 -0.04 -9.76 4.46
N GLN A 73 -1.26 -9.23 4.37
CA GLN A 73 -2.08 -9.34 3.15
C GLN A 73 -1.85 -8.15 2.22
N PHE A 74 -0.79 -8.21 1.41
CA PHE A 74 -0.46 -7.19 0.42
C PHE A 74 -0.64 -7.65 -1.04
N ALA A 75 -1.27 -8.82 -1.25
CA ALA A 75 -1.72 -9.23 -2.56
C ALA A 75 -2.98 -8.44 -2.97
N ALA A 76 -2.98 -7.89 -4.16
CA ALA A 76 -4.13 -7.19 -4.70
C ALA A 76 -4.10 -7.15 -6.23
N THR A 77 -5.27 -7.13 -6.85
CA THR A 77 -5.44 -6.70 -8.24
C THR A 77 -5.57 -5.18 -8.25
N THR A 78 -4.51 -4.49 -8.68
CA THR A 78 -4.47 -3.01 -8.74
C THR A 78 -3.79 -2.54 -10.02
N THR A 79 -4.26 -1.40 -10.55
CA THR A 79 -3.70 -0.75 -11.75
C THR A 79 -3.65 0.76 -11.56
N GLY A 80 -3.13 1.49 -12.57
CA GLY A 80 -3.03 2.95 -12.57
C GLY A 80 -4.36 3.67 -12.87
N ALA A 81 -4.32 4.99 -12.86
CA ALA A 81 -5.48 5.87 -13.03
C ALA A 81 -6.27 5.61 -14.34
N LYS A 82 -5.59 5.24 -15.43
CA LYS A 82 -6.21 4.90 -16.72
C LYS A 82 -7.24 3.77 -16.58
N ASP A 83 -6.87 2.67 -15.93
CA ASP A 83 -7.75 1.52 -15.75
C ASP A 83 -8.82 1.79 -14.68
N ILE A 84 -8.52 2.59 -13.67
CA ILE A 84 -9.50 3.02 -12.66
C ILE A 84 -10.69 3.72 -13.35
N VAL A 85 -10.41 4.55 -14.35
CA VAL A 85 -11.45 5.27 -15.11
C VAL A 85 -12.13 4.36 -16.14
N SER A 86 -11.37 3.55 -16.90
CA SER A 86 -11.90 2.80 -18.06
C SER A 86 -12.41 1.41 -17.71
N LYS A 87 -11.90 0.77 -16.63
CA LYS A 87 -12.21 -0.62 -16.24
C LYS A 87 -12.32 -0.77 -14.72
N PRO A 88 -13.16 0.02 -14.03
CA PRO A 88 -13.21 0.06 -12.55
C PRO A 88 -13.50 -1.30 -11.90
N TYR A 89 -14.19 -2.22 -12.60
CA TYR A 89 -14.57 -3.54 -12.09
C TYR A 89 -13.38 -4.45 -11.75
N ILE A 90 -12.22 -4.28 -12.37
CA ILE A 90 -11.04 -5.14 -12.10
C ILE A 90 -10.51 -4.99 -10.67
N HIS A 91 -10.83 -3.90 -9.99
CA HIS A 91 -10.44 -3.66 -8.60
C HIS A 91 -11.42 -4.25 -7.57
N VAL A 92 -12.52 -4.86 -8.01
CA VAL A 92 -13.63 -5.29 -7.14
C VAL A 92 -13.58 -6.79 -6.87
N THR A 93 -13.99 -7.60 -7.83
CA THR A 93 -14.32 -9.02 -7.60
C THR A 93 -13.14 -9.84 -7.07
N ASP A 94 -12.00 -9.76 -7.72
CA ASP A 94 -10.82 -10.53 -7.30
C ASP A 94 -10.36 -10.15 -5.88
N ASN A 95 -10.40 -8.85 -5.56
CA ASN A 95 -10.03 -8.39 -4.22
C ASN A 95 -11.05 -8.81 -3.16
N VAL A 96 -12.35 -8.83 -3.46
CA VAL A 96 -13.38 -9.32 -2.54
C VAL A 96 -13.19 -10.82 -2.28
N VAL A 97 -13.10 -11.63 -3.34
CA VAL A 97 -12.98 -13.08 -3.21
C VAL A 97 -11.74 -13.47 -2.42
N MET A 98 -10.57 -12.99 -2.83
CA MET A 98 -9.29 -13.28 -2.19
C MET A 98 -9.30 -12.92 -0.70
N ASN A 99 -9.71 -11.71 -0.36
CA ASN A 99 -9.66 -11.25 1.03
C ASN A 99 -10.75 -11.92 1.89
N SER A 100 -11.94 -12.20 1.34
CA SER A 100 -12.99 -12.91 2.08
C SER A 100 -12.56 -14.34 2.44
N LEU A 101 -11.87 -15.03 1.52
CA LEU A 101 -11.32 -16.36 1.78
C LEU A 101 -10.20 -16.32 2.82
N LEU A 102 -9.25 -15.39 2.69
CA LEU A 102 -8.16 -15.22 3.63
C LEU A 102 -8.65 -14.90 5.05
N LEU A 103 -9.61 -14.00 5.19
CA LEU A 103 -10.15 -13.63 6.50
C LEU A 103 -10.86 -14.81 7.18
N ARG A 104 -11.71 -15.55 6.44
CA ARG A 104 -12.39 -16.74 6.97
C ARG A 104 -11.38 -17.80 7.40
N GLU A 105 -10.47 -18.18 6.51
CA GLU A 105 -9.52 -19.25 6.80
C GLU A 105 -8.50 -18.84 7.88
N SER A 106 -8.16 -17.56 8.00
CA SER A 106 -7.34 -17.07 9.10
C SER A 106 -8.03 -17.29 10.46
N TYR A 107 -9.33 -17.03 10.53
CA TYR A 107 -10.13 -17.33 11.73
C TYR A 107 -10.21 -18.85 12.00
N GLU A 108 -10.54 -19.65 10.98
CA GLU A 108 -10.68 -21.11 11.12
C GLU A 108 -9.38 -21.79 11.60
N GLN A 109 -8.24 -21.35 11.07
CA GLN A 109 -6.92 -21.90 11.42
C GLN A 109 -6.27 -21.24 12.64
N GLY A 110 -6.93 -20.23 13.26
CA GLY A 110 -6.46 -19.59 14.47
C GLY A 110 -5.21 -18.74 14.28
N ILE A 111 -5.10 -18.04 13.15
CA ILE A 111 -4.02 -17.08 12.90
C ILE A 111 -4.03 -16.01 13.99
N GLY A 112 -2.87 -15.77 14.61
CA GLY A 112 -2.76 -14.84 15.74
C GLY A 112 -2.97 -13.36 15.33
N HIS A 113 -2.48 -12.95 14.15
CA HIS A 113 -2.59 -11.56 13.70
C HIS A 113 -2.74 -11.46 12.18
N PHE A 114 -3.71 -10.68 11.71
CA PHE A 114 -3.96 -10.39 10.30
C PHE A 114 -3.81 -8.90 10.03
N ILE A 115 -2.88 -8.52 9.14
CA ILE A 115 -2.61 -7.14 8.76
C ILE A 115 -3.16 -6.88 7.37
N PHE A 116 -4.12 -5.95 7.28
CA PHE A 116 -4.87 -5.63 6.08
C PHE A 116 -4.61 -4.20 5.59
N PRO A 117 -4.00 -3.99 4.43
CA PRO A 117 -3.89 -2.69 3.81
C PRO A 117 -5.24 -2.27 3.20
N SER A 118 -5.90 -1.32 3.83
CA SER A 118 -6.98 -0.56 3.22
C SER A 118 -6.39 0.59 2.40
N CYS A 119 -7.08 1.69 2.27
CA CYS A 119 -6.57 2.90 1.59
C CYS A 119 -7.42 4.12 1.99
N THR A 120 -7.25 5.22 1.29
CA THR A 120 -7.94 6.50 1.59
C THR A 120 -9.04 6.86 0.58
N ILE A 121 -9.30 6.02 -0.43
CA ILE A 121 -10.24 6.36 -1.51
C ILE A 121 -11.71 6.44 -1.08
N MET A 122 -12.05 5.98 0.12
CA MET A 122 -13.38 6.13 0.71
C MET A 122 -13.57 7.49 1.42
N TYR A 123 -12.50 8.22 1.73
CA TYR A 123 -12.60 9.53 2.35
C TYR A 123 -13.05 10.59 1.38
N GLN A 124 -13.80 11.56 1.87
CA GLN A 124 -14.12 12.78 1.14
C GLN A 124 -12.89 13.70 1.02
N LYS A 125 -12.96 14.65 0.09
CA LYS A 125 -11.96 15.72 0.01
C LYS A 125 -11.95 16.52 1.30
N SER A 126 -10.76 16.92 1.76
CA SER A 126 -10.62 17.74 2.95
C SER A 126 -9.41 18.67 2.84
N GLU A 127 -9.58 19.89 3.33
CA GLU A 127 -8.49 20.86 3.52
C GLU A 127 -7.89 20.76 4.94
N SER A 128 -8.46 19.95 5.82
CA SER A 128 -7.91 19.58 7.12
C SER A 128 -7.48 18.12 7.16
N ALA A 129 -6.59 17.78 8.09
CA ALA A 129 -6.17 16.40 8.29
C ALA A 129 -7.35 15.52 8.69
N ILE A 130 -7.53 14.38 8.00
CA ILE A 130 -8.67 13.46 8.19
C ILE A 130 -8.30 12.42 9.24
N LYS A 131 -9.15 12.25 10.25
CA LYS A 131 -9.05 11.19 11.25
C LYS A 131 -9.84 9.95 10.84
N GLU A 132 -9.60 8.83 11.52
CA GLU A 132 -10.31 7.57 11.25
C GLU A 132 -11.82 7.69 11.49
N GLU A 133 -12.23 8.44 12.52
CA GLU A 133 -13.62 8.70 12.89
C GLU A 133 -14.36 9.67 11.93
N ASP A 134 -13.65 10.43 11.11
CA ASP A 134 -14.25 11.32 10.11
C ASP A 134 -14.86 10.53 8.93
N PHE A 135 -14.56 9.23 8.83
CA PHE A 135 -15.22 8.40 7.83
C PHE A 135 -16.68 8.13 8.19
N ASN A 136 -17.58 8.65 7.38
CA ASN A 136 -19.01 8.38 7.49
C ASN A 136 -19.47 7.46 6.34
N PRO A 137 -19.94 6.24 6.63
CA PRO A 137 -20.38 5.28 5.60
C PRO A 137 -21.63 5.72 4.83
N LYS A 138 -22.28 6.81 5.22
CA LYS A 138 -23.43 7.40 4.51
C LYS A 138 -23.00 8.42 3.45
N ASP A 139 -21.75 8.84 3.48
CA ASP A 139 -21.23 9.80 2.50
C ASP A 139 -20.93 9.08 1.19
N ASP A 140 -21.25 9.72 0.07
CA ASP A 140 -20.99 9.18 -1.25
C ASP A 140 -19.48 9.07 -1.52
N ILE A 141 -19.03 7.88 -1.85
CA ILE A 141 -17.67 7.67 -2.37
C ILE A 141 -17.59 8.28 -3.77
N MET A 142 -16.49 8.98 -4.06
CA MET A 142 -16.24 9.55 -5.38
C MET A 142 -16.55 8.50 -6.48
N SER A 143 -17.33 8.88 -7.49
CA SER A 143 -17.89 7.95 -8.50
C SER A 143 -16.84 7.05 -9.16
N VAL A 144 -15.66 7.59 -9.46
CA VAL A 144 -14.53 6.84 -10.05
C VAL A 144 -13.99 5.74 -9.12
N TYR A 145 -14.18 5.89 -7.81
CA TYR A 145 -13.77 4.92 -6.79
C TYR A 145 -14.92 4.14 -6.17
N PHE A 146 -16.15 4.32 -6.65
CA PHE A 146 -17.33 3.74 -6.03
C PHE A 146 -17.18 2.23 -5.76
N GLY A 147 -16.80 1.45 -6.76
CA GLY A 147 -16.59 0.01 -6.60
C GLY A 147 -15.44 -0.35 -5.66
N ALA A 148 -14.26 0.21 -5.91
CA ALA A 148 -13.06 -0.08 -5.13
C ALA A 148 -13.17 0.43 -3.68
N GLY A 149 -13.76 1.60 -3.47
CA GLY A 149 -13.97 2.18 -2.13
C GLY A 149 -14.94 1.35 -1.29
N ASN A 150 -16.10 0.98 -1.85
CA ASN A 150 -17.05 0.09 -1.15
C ASN A 150 -16.46 -1.29 -0.88
N THR A 151 -15.61 -1.82 -1.77
CA THR A 151 -14.84 -3.05 -1.51
C THR A 151 -13.96 -2.90 -0.27
N LYS A 152 -13.25 -1.78 -0.12
CA LYS A 152 -12.41 -1.55 1.07
C LYS A 152 -13.26 -1.42 2.32
N VAL A 153 -14.35 -0.66 2.29
CA VAL A 153 -15.28 -0.54 3.44
C VAL A 153 -15.83 -1.91 3.86
N TYR A 154 -16.25 -2.73 2.90
CA TYR A 154 -16.68 -4.10 3.18
C TYR A 154 -15.59 -4.92 3.87
N LEU A 155 -14.37 -4.90 3.35
CA LEU A 155 -13.27 -5.69 3.90
C LEU A 155 -12.81 -5.19 5.28
N GLU A 156 -12.84 -3.88 5.55
CA GLU A 156 -12.62 -3.32 6.89
C GLU A 156 -13.67 -3.85 7.89
N LYS A 157 -14.95 -3.90 7.48
CA LYS A 157 -16.03 -4.47 8.30
C LYS A 157 -15.88 -5.97 8.51
N MET A 158 -15.35 -6.71 7.53
CA MET A 158 -15.06 -8.14 7.71
C MET A 158 -13.87 -8.35 8.67
N CYS A 159 -12.84 -7.53 8.63
CA CYS A 159 -11.78 -7.56 9.64
C CYS A 159 -12.34 -7.31 11.05
N GLU A 160 -13.20 -6.31 11.20
CA GLU A 160 -13.90 -6.04 12.47
C GLU A 160 -14.78 -7.23 12.92
N PHE A 161 -15.55 -7.81 11.99
CA PHE A 161 -16.40 -8.97 12.27
C PHE A 161 -15.58 -10.15 12.80
N TYR A 162 -14.54 -10.58 12.09
CA TYR A 162 -13.73 -11.73 12.52
C TYR A 162 -12.96 -11.45 13.80
N SER A 163 -12.55 -10.21 14.05
CA SER A 163 -11.92 -9.86 15.35
C SER A 163 -12.84 -10.05 16.55
N ARG A 164 -14.13 -9.78 16.38
CA ARG A 164 -15.15 -9.99 17.44
C ARG A 164 -15.36 -11.46 17.79
N LEU A 165 -14.96 -12.37 16.92
CA LEU A 165 -14.97 -13.82 17.20
C LEU A 165 -13.76 -14.28 18.04
N GLY A 166 -12.77 -13.41 18.27
CA GLY A 166 -11.78 -13.51 19.33
C GLY A 166 -10.53 -14.35 19.07
N LYS A 167 -10.41 -15.02 17.91
CA LYS A 167 -9.23 -15.85 17.61
C LYS A 167 -8.09 -15.07 16.93
N THR A 168 -8.43 -14.18 16.03
CA THR A 168 -7.47 -13.45 15.19
C THR A 168 -7.53 -11.95 15.50
N LYS A 169 -6.38 -11.37 15.80
CA LYS A 169 -6.21 -9.92 15.91
C LYS A 169 -6.15 -9.32 14.51
N HIS A 170 -6.77 -8.16 14.30
CA HIS A 170 -6.75 -7.48 13.02
C HIS A 170 -6.21 -6.05 13.15
N THR A 171 -5.27 -5.70 12.28
CA THR A 171 -4.81 -4.33 12.04
C THR A 171 -5.21 -3.90 10.64
N VAL A 172 -6.06 -2.89 10.55
CA VAL A 172 -6.46 -2.28 9.27
C VAL A 172 -5.69 -0.99 9.06
N ILE A 173 -5.08 -0.84 7.88
CA ILE A 173 -4.22 0.30 7.56
C ILE A 173 -4.86 1.13 6.45
N ARG A 174 -5.42 2.29 6.77
CA ARG A 174 -5.81 3.29 5.78
C ARG A 174 -4.58 4.11 5.41
N HIS A 175 -3.75 3.53 4.54
CA HIS A 175 -2.52 4.19 4.13
C HIS A 175 -2.75 5.26 3.07
N SER A 176 -1.93 6.31 3.10
CA SER A 176 -1.81 7.31 2.06
C SER A 176 -1.14 6.74 0.80
N ASN A 177 -0.69 7.57 -0.13
CA ASN A 177 0.03 7.09 -1.32
C ASN A 177 1.44 6.65 -0.94
N ILE A 178 1.67 5.34 -0.93
CA ILE A 178 2.98 4.76 -0.65
C ILE A 178 3.87 4.88 -1.87
N TYR A 179 5.16 5.18 -1.67
CA TYR A 179 6.17 5.25 -2.72
C TYR A 179 7.53 4.73 -2.24
N GLY A 180 8.41 4.39 -3.16
CA GLY A 180 9.77 3.93 -2.83
C GLY A 180 10.30 2.84 -3.76
N PRO A 181 11.36 2.11 -3.34
CA PRO A 181 11.93 0.98 -4.08
C PRO A 181 10.90 -0.05 -4.51
N TYR A 182 11.08 -0.62 -5.71
CA TYR A 182 10.20 -1.64 -6.28
C TYR A 182 8.76 -1.20 -6.62
N ASP A 183 8.46 0.11 -6.55
CA ASP A 183 7.18 0.63 -7.04
C ASP A 183 7.01 0.34 -8.54
N LYS A 184 5.82 0.57 -9.06
CA LYS A 184 5.56 0.43 -10.50
C LYS A 184 6.13 1.65 -11.22
N TYR A 185 7.17 1.45 -12.02
CA TYR A 185 7.80 2.49 -12.85
C TYR A 185 7.37 2.41 -14.33
N ASP A 186 6.35 1.62 -14.63
CA ASP A 186 5.68 1.52 -15.93
C ASP A 186 4.65 2.65 -16.05
N LEU A 187 4.76 3.51 -17.06
CA LEU A 187 3.92 4.70 -17.24
C LEU A 187 2.42 4.39 -17.39
N ASP A 188 2.06 3.20 -17.88
CA ASP A 188 0.64 2.79 -18.01
C ASP A 188 0.03 2.31 -16.70
N LYS A 189 0.85 1.87 -15.73
CA LYS A 189 0.39 1.22 -14.49
C LYS A 189 0.81 1.93 -13.21
N SER A 190 1.64 2.97 -13.33
CA SER A 190 2.19 3.69 -12.18
C SER A 190 1.18 4.65 -11.55
N HIS A 191 1.33 4.84 -10.26
CA HIS A 191 0.79 6.03 -9.58
C HIS A 191 1.66 7.26 -9.87
N VAL A 192 1.16 8.44 -9.52
CA VAL A 192 1.78 9.72 -9.88
C VAL A 192 3.26 9.82 -9.49
N PHE A 193 3.66 9.31 -8.33
CA PHE A 193 5.05 9.38 -7.88
C PHE A 193 5.97 8.55 -8.78
N GLY A 194 5.69 7.27 -8.98
CA GLY A 194 6.47 6.38 -9.85
C GLY A 194 6.48 6.85 -11.30
N ALA A 195 5.32 7.31 -11.82
CA ALA A 195 5.24 7.88 -13.16
C ALA A 195 6.12 9.13 -13.33
N THR A 196 6.16 10.00 -12.31
CA THR A 196 7.00 11.21 -12.35
C THR A 196 8.48 10.86 -12.32
N ILE A 197 8.90 9.93 -11.45
CA ILE A 197 10.30 9.42 -11.44
C ILE A 197 10.68 8.92 -12.84
N THR A 198 9.86 8.05 -13.44
CA THR A 198 10.13 7.50 -14.77
C THR A 198 10.23 8.61 -15.83
N LYS A 199 9.25 9.52 -15.88
CA LYS A 199 9.26 10.63 -16.83
C LYS A 199 10.53 11.48 -16.70
N VAL A 200 10.91 11.85 -15.47
CA VAL A 200 12.10 12.66 -15.21
C VAL A 200 13.39 11.93 -15.63
N MET A 201 13.50 10.64 -15.25
CA MET A 201 14.72 9.86 -15.50
C MET A 201 14.88 9.41 -16.96
N THR A 202 13.78 9.37 -17.73
CA THR A 202 13.77 8.97 -19.15
C THR A 202 13.40 10.12 -20.09
N ALA A 203 13.43 11.36 -19.61
CA ALA A 203 13.04 12.54 -20.39
C ALA A 203 13.82 12.66 -21.70
N LYS A 204 13.09 12.84 -22.80
CA LYS A 204 13.67 13.19 -24.12
C LYS A 204 13.57 14.69 -24.31
N ASP A 205 14.55 15.27 -24.97
CA ASP A 205 14.61 16.72 -25.26
C ASP A 205 14.47 17.60 -24.00
N ASN A 206 14.87 17.08 -22.86
CA ASN A 206 14.76 17.76 -21.54
C ASN A 206 13.33 18.24 -21.21
N LYS A 207 12.30 17.51 -21.62
CA LYS A 207 10.90 17.88 -21.40
C LYS A 207 10.11 16.70 -20.85
N ILE A 208 9.17 16.99 -19.93
CA ILE A 208 8.18 16.03 -19.45
C ILE A 208 6.77 16.63 -19.50
N THR A 209 5.77 15.76 -19.70
CA THR A 209 4.37 16.15 -19.68
C THR A 209 3.73 15.76 -18.37
N VAL A 210 3.11 16.72 -17.69
CA VAL A 210 2.26 16.54 -16.50
C VAL A 210 0.81 16.66 -16.91
N TRP A 211 -0.01 15.70 -16.50
CA TRP A 211 -1.44 15.73 -16.79
C TRP A 211 -2.18 16.75 -15.90
N GLY A 212 -3.04 17.55 -16.51
CA GLY A 212 -3.78 18.59 -15.82
C GLY A 212 -2.91 19.75 -15.32
N THR A 213 -3.45 20.53 -14.40
CA THR A 213 -2.78 21.69 -13.80
C THR A 213 -1.76 21.36 -12.71
N GLY A 214 -1.83 20.15 -12.15
CA GLY A 214 -1.02 19.73 -11.01
C GLY A 214 -1.41 20.34 -9.66
N GLU A 215 -2.61 20.94 -9.58
CA GLU A 215 -3.12 21.55 -8.33
C GLU A 215 -3.68 20.50 -7.34
N GLU A 216 -3.94 19.27 -7.80
CA GLU A 216 -4.38 18.17 -6.94
C GLU A 216 -3.34 17.88 -5.87
N LYS A 217 -3.81 17.58 -4.67
CA LYS A 217 -2.93 17.32 -3.52
C LYS A 217 -2.89 15.83 -3.18
N ARG A 218 -1.75 15.36 -2.70
CA ARG A 218 -1.56 13.98 -2.22
C ARG A 218 -0.77 13.97 -0.92
N ASP A 219 -1.16 13.09 -0.02
CA ASP A 219 -0.32 12.65 1.09
C ASP A 219 0.55 11.48 0.57
N LEU A 220 1.86 11.57 0.76
CA LEU A 220 2.85 10.64 0.22
C LEU A 220 3.71 10.08 1.35
N LEU A 221 3.65 8.77 1.59
CA LEU A 221 4.42 8.11 2.64
C LEU A 221 5.50 7.20 2.05
N TYR A 222 6.74 7.34 2.51
CA TYR A 222 7.82 6.45 2.11
C TYR A 222 7.63 5.05 2.68
N VAL A 223 7.95 4.03 1.89
CA VAL A 223 7.64 2.62 2.22
C VAL A 223 8.27 2.11 3.51
N ASP A 224 9.45 2.63 3.89
CA ASP A 224 10.10 2.24 5.15
C ASP A 224 9.26 2.64 6.37
N ASP A 225 8.58 3.81 6.32
CA ASP A 225 7.70 4.25 7.41
C ASP A 225 6.44 3.37 7.53
N LEU A 226 5.92 2.84 6.41
CA LEU A 226 4.84 1.86 6.44
C LEU A 226 5.31 0.55 7.10
N ILE A 227 6.54 0.10 6.82
CA ILE A 227 7.10 -1.11 7.42
C ILE A 227 7.33 -0.91 8.92
N ASP A 228 7.84 0.25 9.33
CA ASP A 228 7.98 0.62 10.74
C ASP A 228 6.62 0.62 11.46
N PHE A 229 5.56 1.14 10.81
CA PHE A 229 4.20 1.03 11.33
C PHE A 229 3.75 -0.42 11.53
N ILE A 230 3.98 -1.28 10.54
CA ILE A 230 3.61 -2.70 10.62
C ILE A 230 4.31 -3.38 11.79
N GLU A 231 5.62 -3.18 11.96
CA GLU A 231 6.39 -3.74 13.07
C GLU A 231 5.83 -3.28 14.42
N LEU A 232 5.62 -1.97 14.59
CA LEU A 232 5.06 -1.42 15.83
C LEU A 232 3.63 -1.89 16.10
N SER A 233 2.82 -2.13 15.06
CA SER A 233 1.48 -2.68 15.23
C SER A 233 1.50 -4.12 15.73
N ILE A 234 2.45 -4.93 15.27
CA ILE A 234 2.63 -6.30 15.76
C ILE A 234 3.04 -6.30 17.24
N GLU A 235 3.93 -5.40 17.61
CA GLU A 235 4.50 -5.33 18.97
C GLU A 235 3.54 -4.69 19.97
N ASN A 236 2.87 -3.61 19.61
CA ASN A 236 2.21 -2.72 20.56
C ASN A 236 0.67 -2.74 20.51
N GLN A 237 0.04 -3.27 19.44
CA GLN A 237 -1.42 -3.35 19.42
C GLN A 237 -1.92 -4.37 20.45
N THR A 238 -2.67 -3.92 21.44
CA THR A 238 -3.27 -4.76 22.49
C THR A 238 -4.70 -5.18 22.19
N SER A 239 -5.47 -4.33 21.48
CA SER A 239 -6.86 -4.60 21.10
C SER A 239 -6.98 -5.64 20.00
N GLN A 240 -8.13 -6.34 19.94
CA GLN A 240 -8.40 -7.33 18.88
C GLN A 240 -8.61 -6.71 17.50
N TYR A 241 -9.02 -5.46 17.44
CA TYR A 241 -9.24 -4.73 16.19
C TYR A 241 -8.80 -3.29 16.33
N GLU A 242 -8.02 -2.85 15.36
CA GLU A 242 -7.73 -1.43 15.18
C GLU A 242 -7.73 -1.08 13.70
N ILE A 243 -8.18 0.14 13.44
CA ILE A 243 -8.03 0.80 12.14
C ILE A 243 -7.20 2.06 12.33
N PHE A 244 -6.18 2.25 11.49
CA PHE A 244 -5.24 3.36 11.60
C PHE A 244 -5.08 4.10 10.29
N ASN A 245 -5.08 5.41 10.36
CA ASN A 245 -4.53 6.25 9.31
C ASN A 245 -2.99 6.21 9.36
N VAL A 246 -2.39 5.97 8.20
CA VAL A 246 -0.93 5.83 8.06
C VAL A 246 -0.46 6.64 6.86
N GLY A 247 0.06 7.83 7.10
CA GLY A 247 0.47 8.79 6.11
C GLY A 247 1.58 9.71 6.60
N LEU A 248 2.08 10.58 5.73
CA LEU A 248 3.03 11.62 6.12
C LEU A 248 2.35 12.72 6.94
N GLY A 249 1.02 12.84 6.84
CA GLY A 249 0.24 13.87 7.51
C GLY A 249 0.38 15.26 6.87
N LYS A 250 0.82 15.31 5.63
CA LYS A 250 0.99 16.56 4.86
C LYS A 250 0.56 16.35 3.41
N ALA A 251 -0.21 17.28 2.87
CA ALA A 251 -0.57 17.30 1.46
C ALA A 251 0.46 18.08 0.65
N ILE A 252 0.86 17.53 -0.49
CA ILE A 252 1.68 18.21 -1.49
C ILE A 252 0.93 18.30 -2.81
N LYS A 253 1.00 19.44 -3.51
CA LYS A 253 0.50 19.58 -4.87
C LYS A 253 1.34 18.75 -5.84
N ILE A 254 0.71 18.19 -6.87
CA ILE A 254 1.42 17.39 -7.87
C ILE A 254 2.49 18.21 -8.58
N LYS A 255 2.23 19.48 -8.92
CA LYS A 255 3.26 20.36 -9.50
C LYS A 255 4.47 20.53 -8.61
N ASP A 256 4.27 20.75 -7.28
CA ASP A 256 5.36 20.92 -6.33
C ASP A 256 6.15 19.61 -6.14
N LEU A 257 5.48 18.45 -6.22
CA LEU A 257 6.13 17.14 -6.24
C LEU A 257 7.02 16.97 -7.47
N VAL A 258 6.51 17.33 -8.65
CA VAL A 258 7.25 17.26 -9.92
C VAL A 258 8.50 18.13 -9.83
N ASP A 259 8.36 19.39 -9.37
CA ASP A 259 9.48 20.33 -9.22
C ASP A 259 10.54 19.79 -8.26
N LYS A 260 10.13 19.20 -7.12
CA LYS A 260 11.06 18.57 -6.18
C LYS A 260 11.80 17.38 -6.80
N ILE A 261 11.10 16.51 -7.54
CA ILE A 261 11.73 15.34 -8.19
C ILE A 261 12.74 15.81 -9.25
N ILE A 262 12.40 16.82 -10.06
CA ILE A 262 13.33 17.44 -11.02
C ILE A 262 14.55 18.00 -10.29
N TYR A 263 14.35 18.79 -9.25
CA TYR A 263 15.41 19.40 -8.47
C TYR A 263 16.40 18.36 -7.93
N TYR A 264 15.91 17.31 -7.25
CA TYR A 264 16.77 16.26 -6.68
C TYR A 264 17.33 15.28 -7.71
N SER A 265 16.78 15.23 -8.92
CA SER A 265 17.36 14.46 -10.03
C SER A 265 18.65 15.07 -10.57
N ILE A 266 18.89 16.38 -10.31
CA ILE A 266 19.94 17.22 -10.87
C ILE A 266 19.88 17.37 -12.40
N LEU A 267 18.78 16.99 -13.03
CA LEU A 267 18.54 17.13 -14.45
C LEU A 267 17.88 18.49 -14.73
N LYS A 268 18.20 19.07 -15.90
CA LYS A 268 17.52 20.29 -16.37
C LYS A 268 16.34 19.90 -17.24
N ILE A 269 15.13 19.92 -16.66
CA ILE A 269 13.90 19.44 -17.32
C ILE A 269 12.85 20.53 -17.26
N GLU A 270 12.24 20.81 -18.41
CA GLU A 270 11.08 21.69 -18.59
C GLU A 270 9.79 20.86 -18.41
N THR A 271 8.83 21.41 -17.65
CA THR A 271 7.52 20.80 -17.46
C THR A 271 6.49 21.41 -18.38
N ILE A 272 5.78 20.57 -19.13
CA ILE A 272 4.63 20.96 -19.97
C ILE A 272 3.36 20.38 -19.36
N HIS A 273 2.31 21.21 -19.25
CA HIS A 273 1.02 20.77 -18.74
C HIS A 273 0.07 20.39 -19.88
N ASP A 274 -0.47 19.16 -19.85
CA ASP A 274 -1.49 18.71 -20.78
C ASP A 274 -2.86 18.70 -20.10
N LEU A 275 -3.65 19.72 -20.36
CA LEU A 275 -4.97 19.92 -19.75
C LEU A 275 -6.05 19.01 -20.36
N SER A 276 -5.78 18.33 -21.47
CA SER A 276 -6.71 17.40 -22.11
C SER A 276 -6.73 16.02 -21.43
N MET A 277 -5.69 15.72 -20.65
CA MET A 277 -5.55 14.42 -20.00
C MET A 277 -6.37 14.34 -18.69
N PRO A 278 -6.96 13.17 -18.41
CA PRO A 278 -7.81 13.00 -17.22
C PRO A 278 -7.00 13.09 -15.94
N THR A 279 -7.51 13.84 -14.96
CA THR A 279 -6.98 13.88 -13.60
C THR A 279 -8.04 13.42 -12.60
N ILE A 280 -7.61 12.93 -11.46
CA ILE A 280 -8.50 12.57 -10.36
C ILE A 280 -8.39 13.67 -9.31
N PRO A 281 -9.40 14.53 -9.18
CA PRO A 281 -9.33 15.73 -8.36
C PRO A 281 -9.52 15.42 -6.87
N THR A 282 -8.58 14.66 -6.30
CA THR A 282 -8.53 14.38 -4.85
C THR A 282 -7.65 15.42 -4.15
N SER A 283 -8.02 15.78 -2.94
CA SER A 283 -7.23 16.59 -2.02
C SER A 283 -7.53 16.11 -0.62
N LEU A 284 -6.58 15.40 -0.02
CA LEU A 284 -6.68 14.94 1.36
C LEU A 284 -5.29 14.62 1.92
N PHE A 285 -5.18 14.66 3.23
CA PHE A 285 -4.05 14.16 4.01
C PHE A 285 -4.55 13.65 5.36
N LEU A 286 -3.75 12.79 5.98
CA LEU A 286 -4.19 12.00 7.13
C LEU A 286 -3.76 12.60 8.46
N ASP A 287 -4.64 12.57 9.46
CA ASP A 287 -4.26 12.68 10.85
C ASP A 287 -3.85 11.29 11.36
N CYS A 288 -2.59 11.15 11.76
CA CYS A 288 -2.03 9.91 12.27
C CYS A 288 -1.88 9.92 13.81
N SER A 289 -2.58 10.80 14.50
CA SER A 289 -2.49 10.97 15.96
C SER A 289 -2.84 9.69 16.75
N LYS A 290 -3.77 8.88 16.22
CA LYS A 290 -4.14 7.58 16.80
C LYS A 290 -2.96 6.59 16.76
N ALA A 291 -2.27 6.47 15.62
CA ALA A 291 -1.09 5.62 15.50
C ALA A 291 0.04 6.08 16.43
N LYS A 292 0.25 7.39 16.56
CA LYS A 292 1.19 7.95 17.52
C LYS A 292 0.82 7.60 18.96
N LYS A 293 -0.45 7.75 19.33
CA LYS A 293 -0.93 7.52 20.71
C LYS A 293 -0.85 6.05 21.11
N LEU A 294 -1.29 5.13 20.23
CA LEU A 294 -1.45 3.72 20.57
C LEU A 294 -0.21 2.87 20.27
N LEU A 295 0.59 3.25 19.27
CA LEU A 295 1.72 2.48 18.80
C LEU A 295 3.06 3.22 18.96
N ASN A 296 3.05 4.51 19.37
CA ASN A 296 4.20 5.40 19.33
C ASN A 296 4.81 5.56 17.94
N TRP A 297 3.97 5.42 16.89
CA TRP A 297 4.40 5.55 15.51
C TRP A 297 4.19 6.97 14.98
N TYR A 298 5.13 7.44 14.19
CA TYR A 298 5.07 8.64 13.37
C TYR A 298 6.01 8.49 12.17
N PRO A 299 5.72 9.11 11.01
CA PRO A 299 6.60 9.04 9.86
C PRO A 299 7.95 9.72 10.15
N LYS A 300 9.04 9.07 9.79
CA LYS A 300 10.41 9.51 10.06
C LYS A 300 11.12 10.05 8.81
N VAL A 301 10.71 9.56 7.63
CA VAL A 301 11.32 9.91 6.35
C VAL A 301 10.61 11.12 5.76
N THR A 302 11.34 12.22 5.58
CA THR A 302 10.80 13.40 4.89
C THR A 302 10.56 13.10 3.41
N LEU A 303 9.69 13.89 2.76
CA LEU A 303 9.45 13.72 1.32
C LEU A 303 10.73 13.86 0.49
N GLU A 304 11.58 14.82 0.86
CA GLU A 304 12.86 15.09 0.22
C GLU A 304 13.81 13.90 0.33
N GLU A 305 13.99 13.35 1.52
CA GLU A 305 14.81 12.15 1.74
C GLU A 305 14.25 10.93 0.96
N GLY A 306 12.94 10.74 0.97
CA GLY A 306 12.29 9.66 0.23
C GLY A 306 12.48 9.80 -1.29
N ILE A 307 12.39 11.02 -1.84
CA ILE A 307 12.69 11.30 -3.25
C ILE A 307 14.15 10.92 -3.57
N ILE A 308 15.09 11.37 -2.78
CA ILE A 308 16.54 11.10 -2.99
C ILE A 308 16.79 9.58 -2.93
N LYS A 309 16.28 8.90 -1.91
CA LYS A 309 16.42 7.43 -1.77
C LYS A 309 15.84 6.72 -3.00
N THR A 310 14.66 7.14 -3.48
CA THR A 310 13.99 6.52 -4.62
C THR A 310 14.73 6.76 -5.93
N LEU A 311 15.20 7.99 -6.19
CA LEU A 311 16.01 8.32 -7.36
C LEU A 311 17.33 7.51 -7.39
N ASN A 312 18.00 7.38 -6.25
CA ASN A 312 19.22 6.58 -6.13
C ASN A 312 18.95 5.08 -6.40
N TRP A 313 17.84 4.57 -5.88
CA TRP A 313 17.44 3.20 -6.15
C TRP A 313 17.10 2.99 -7.63
N TYR A 314 16.34 3.91 -8.24
CA TYR A 314 15.96 3.86 -9.65
C TYR A 314 17.20 3.80 -10.56
N LYS A 315 18.17 4.70 -10.35
CA LYS A 315 19.43 4.74 -11.12
C LYS A 315 20.26 3.45 -11.08
N LYS A 316 20.09 2.65 -10.00
CA LYS A 316 20.86 1.41 -9.82
C LYS A 316 20.16 0.17 -10.35
N ASN A 317 18.85 0.21 -10.52
CA ASN A 317 18.04 -1.01 -10.72
C ASN A 317 17.20 -0.98 -12.00
N ILE A 318 17.03 0.19 -12.62
CA ILE A 318 16.30 0.41 -13.85
C ILE A 318 17.16 1.16 -14.86
#